data_d306ae589052a2158c1aeaf7873d7d7f
#
_entry.id   d306ae589052a2158c1aeaf7873d7d7f
#
_cell.length_a   1.000
_cell.length_b   1.000
_cell.length_c   1.000
_cell.angle_alpha   90.00
_cell.angle_beta   90.00
_cell.angle_gamma   90.00
#
_symmetry.space_group_name_H-M   'P 1'
#
loop_
_entity.id
_entity.type
_entity.pdbx_description
1 polymer ?
#
loop_
_entity_poly.entity_id
_entity_poly.type
_entity_poly.pdbx_seq_one_letter_code
_entity_poly.pdbx_strand_id
1 'polypeptide(L)' 'PAGAKQPAPLSDTERRVLAGIGPKPVGIEELCVSTGLPMSALLGTLMKLELTGRVYKQPGQRYVLR' A
#
# COMPACT_ATOMS: atom_id res chain seq x y z
N PRO A 1 25.88 5.04 2.75
CA PRO A 1 25.72 6.29 2.06
C PRO A 1 24.52 7.06 2.54
N ALA A 2 24.59 8.34 2.29
CA ALA A 2 23.52 9.20 2.73
C ALA A 2 22.17 8.77 2.14
N GLY A 3 22.19 8.30 0.93
CA GLY A 3 20.97 7.85 0.30
C GLY A 3 20.29 6.72 1.01
N ALA A 4 21.05 5.91 1.71
CA ALA A 4 20.48 4.80 2.44
C ALA A 4 19.70 5.24 3.65
N LYS A 5 19.88 6.46 4.10
CA LYS A 5 19.18 6.98 5.25
C LYS A 5 17.81 7.51 4.92
N GLN A 6 17.55 7.77 3.68
CA GLN A 6 16.28 8.34 3.27
C GLN A 6 15.44 7.25 2.66
N PRO A 7 14.14 7.26 2.94
CA PRO A 7 13.26 6.33 2.26
C PRO A 7 13.27 6.62 0.77
N ALA A 8 13.28 5.59 -0.01
CA ALA A 8 13.19 5.75 -1.44
C ALA A 8 11.87 6.45 -1.79
N PRO A 9 11.86 7.23 -2.86
CA PRO A 9 10.61 7.79 -3.33
C PRO A 9 9.61 6.67 -3.60
N LEU A 10 8.36 6.97 -3.39
CA LEU A 10 7.32 6.00 -3.68
C LEU A 10 7.29 5.72 -5.18
N SER A 11 7.19 4.44 -5.52
CA SER A 11 7.01 4.07 -6.91
C SER A 11 5.59 4.44 -7.36
N ASP A 12 5.37 4.41 -8.66
CA ASP A 12 4.03 4.67 -9.19
C ASP A 12 3.04 3.67 -8.64
N THR A 13 3.46 2.42 -8.52
CA THR A 13 2.60 1.38 -7.97
C THR A 13 2.23 1.69 -6.53
N GLU A 14 3.20 2.09 -5.73
CA GLU A 14 2.96 2.42 -4.33
C GLU A 14 2.02 3.61 -4.21
N ARG A 15 2.25 4.64 -5.02
CA ARG A 15 1.37 5.81 -4.99
C ARG A 15 -0.05 5.45 -5.40
N ARG A 16 -0.17 4.58 -6.38
CA ARG A 16 -1.49 4.15 -6.85
C ARG A 16 -2.23 3.41 -5.75
N VAL A 17 -1.54 2.53 -5.06
CA VAL A 17 -2.14 1.78 -3.96
C VAL A 17 -2.55 2.74 -2.83
N LEU A 18 -1.66 3.66 -2.44
CA LEU A 18 -1.98 4.61 -1.39
C LEU A 18 -3.18 5.48 -1.76
N ALA A 19 -3.27 5.88 -3.02
CA ALA A 19 -4.40 6.68 -3.47
C ALA A 19 -5.70 5.90 -3.41
N GLY A 20 -5.62 4.57 -3.57
CA GLY A 20 -6.81 3.72 -3.48
C GLY A 20 -7.26 3.46 -2.05
N ILE A 21 -6.39 3.67 -1.08
CA ILE A 21 -6.75 3.52 0.32
C ILE A 21 -7.19 4.89 0.82
N GLY A 22 -8.46 5.04 1.04
CA GLY A 22 -8.97 6.29 1.55
C GLY A 22 -8.85 6.37 3.06
N PRO A 23 -9.54 7.34 3.66
CA PRO A 23 -9.55 7.46 5.12
C PRO A 23 -10.30 6.33 5.80
N LYS A 24 -11.02 5.53 5.05
CA LYS A 24 -11.76 4.39 5.58
C LYS A 24 -11.03 3.11 5.23
N PRO A 25 -11.20 2.06 6.04
CA PRO A 25 -10.59 0.78 5.71
C PRO A 25 -11.07 0.26 4.36
N VAL A 26 -10.15 -0.25 3.58
CA VAL A 26 -10.43 -0.75 2.23
C VAL A 26 -10.00 -2.20 2.15
N GLY A 27 -10.88 -3.04 1.62
CA GLY A 27 -10.57 -4.45 1.43
C GLY A 27 -9.60 -4.64 0.28
N ILE A 28 -8.91 -5.76 0.30
CA ILE A 28 -7.89 -6.04 -0.70
C ILE A 28 -8.51 -6.18 -2.10
N GLU A 29 -9.72 -6.73 -2.16
CA GLU A 29 -10.40 -6.88 -3.46
C GLU A 29 -10.76 -5.53 -4.05
N GLU A 30 -11.19 -4.62 -3.18
CA GLU A 30 -11.49 -3.26 -3.63
C GLU A 30 -10.24 -2.58 -4.17
N LEU A 31 -9.10 -2.82 -3.52
CA LEU A 31 -7.85 -2.26 -3.99
C LEU A 31 -7.45 -2.84 -5.34
N CYS A 32 -7.68 -4.12 -5.55
CA CYS A 32 -7.40 -4.71 -6.86
C CYS A 32 -8.19 -4.02 -7.96
N VAL A 33 -9.46 -3.76 -7.69
CA VAL A 33 -10.33 -3.12 -8.68
C VAL A 33 -9.91 -1.67 -8.90
N SER A 34 -9.68 -0.94 -7.83
CA SER A 34 -9.40 0.50 -7.97
C SER A 34 -8.02 0.77 -8.53
N THR A 35 -7.05 -0.09 -8.26
CA THR A 35 -5.68 0.12 -8.76
C THR A 35 -5.44 -0.56 -10.09
N GLY A 36 -6.23 -1.57 -10.41
CA GLY A 36 -6.00 -2.35 -11.62
C GLY A 36 -4.81 -3.27 -11.52
N LEU A 37 -4.27 -3.47 -10.34
CA LEU A 37 -3.10 -4.32 -10.15
C LEU A 37 -3.51 -5.77 -9.89
N PRO A 38 -2.70 -6.74 -10.36
CA PRO A 38 -2.95 -8.13 -9.99
C PRO A 38 -2.71 -8.31 -8.51
N MET A 39 -3.34 -9.33 -7.95
CA MET A 39 -3.29 -9.59 -6.52
C MET A 39 -1.86 -9.74 -6.02
N SER A 40 -1.02 -10.45 -6.77
CA SER A 40 0.36 -10.67 -6.33
C SER A 40 1.14 -9.37 -6.22
N ALA A 41 0.98 -8.48 -7.19
CA ALA A 41 1.66 -7.18 -7.15
C ALA A 41 1.12 -6.33 -6.02
N LEU A 42 -0.19 -6.37 -5.81
CA LEU A 42 -0.83 -5.61 -4.76
C LEU A 42 -0.34 -6.05 -3.39
N LEU A 43 -0.31 -7.35 -3.15
CA LEU A 43 0.13 -7.88 -1.86
C LEU A 43 1.57 -7.51 -1.55
N GLY A 44 2.45 -7.62 -2.55
CA GLY A 44 3.84 -7.24 -2.36
C GLY A 44 3.99 -5.76 -2.04
N THR A 45 3.23 -4.93 -2.73
CA THR A 45 3.26 -3.49 -2.50
C THR A 45 2.73 -3.15 -1.12
N LEU A 46 1.63 -3.77 -0.73
CA LEU A 46 1.05 -3.54 0.59
C LEU A 46 2.02 -3.95 1.70
N MET A 47 2.73 -5.06 1.51
CA MET A 47 3.70 -5.49 2.49
C MET A 47 4.80 -4.45 2.67
N LYS A 48 5.30 -3.89 1.59
CA LYS A 48 6.29 -2.82 1.67
C LYS A 48 5.74 -1.61 2.40
N LEU A 49 4.51 -1.23 2.09
CA LEU A 49 3.90 -0.07 2.72
C LEU A 49 3.67 -0.29 4.21
N GLU A 50 3.33 -1.51 4.60
CA GLU A 50 3.22 -1.84 6.02
C GLU A 50 4.56 -1.72 6.72
N LEU A 51 5.61 -2.26 6.09
CA LEU A 51 6.95 -2.23 6.69
C LEU A 51 7.48 -0.82 6.85
N THR A 52 7.11 0.07 5.95
CA THR A 52 7.52 1.46 6.04
C THR A 52 6.59 2.30 6.90
N GLY A 53 5.53 1.70 7.43
CA GLY A 53 4.63 2.40 8.33
C GLY A 53 3.65 3.32 7.65
N ARG A 54 3.38 3.10 6.37
CA ARG A 54 2.46 3.97 5.64
C ARG A 54 1.04 3.48 5.67
N VAL A 55 0.85 2.20 5.88
CA VAL A 55 -0.48 1.62 6.00
C VAL A 55 -0.52 0.64 7.15
N TYR A 56 -1.70 0.42 7.68
CA TYR A 56 -1.96 -0.60 8.67
C TYR A 56 -2.88 -1.64 8.08
N LYS A 57 -2.62 -2.88 8.44
CA LYS A 57 -3.53 -3.97 8.11
C LYS A 57 -4.47 -4.19 9.29
N GLN A 58 -5.75 -4.23 9.02
CA GLN A 58 -6.77 -4.47 10.02
C GLN A 58 -7.37 -5.87 9.84
N PRO A 59 -8.02 -6.39 10.87
CA PRO A 59 -8.71 -7.67 10.75
C PRO A 59 -9.67 -7.66 9.57
N GLY A 60 -9.80 -8.79 8.90
CA GLY A 60 -10.63 -8.89 7.72
C GLY A 60 -9.93 -8.46 6.46
N GLN A 61 -8.60 -8.41 6.49
CA GLN A 61 -7.78 -8.06 5.32
C GLN A 61 -8.11 -6.68 4.78
N ARG A 62 -8.32 -5.75 5.67
CA ARG A 62 -8.55 -4.37 5.30
C ARG A 62 -7.32 -3.55 5.60
N TYR A 63 -7.16 -2.47 4.86
CA TYR A 63 -5.99 -1.61 4.99
C TYR A 63 -6.44 -0.18 5.17
N VAL A 64 -5.74 0.55 6.03
CA VAL A 64 -5.99 1.97 6.27
C VAL A 64 -4.68 2.71 6.18
N LEU A 65 -4.77 3.98 5.83
CA LEU A 65 -3.60 4.86 5.86
C LEU A 65 -3.22 5.15 7.30
N ARG A 66 -1.93 5.24 7.50
CA ARG A 66 -1.43 5.58 8.80
C ARG A 66 -1.63 7.05 9.11
#